data_e3a03536b6d11c6eafc4a130f8895006
#
_entry.id   e3a03536b6d11c6eafc4a130f8895006
#
_cell.length_a   1.000
_cell.length_b   1.000
_cell.length_c   1.000
_cell.angle_alpha   90.00
_cell.angle_beta   90.00
_cell.angle_gamma   90.00
#
_symmetry.space_group_name_H-M   'P 1'
#
loop_
_entity.id
_entity.type
_entity.pdbx_description
1 polymer ?
#
loop_
_entity_poly.entity_id
_entity_poly.type
_entity_poly.pdbx_seq_one_letter_code
_entity_poly.pdbx_strand_id
1 'polypeptide(L)'
;MTRTIAIGDIHGCLTALDALLAAIEPKKSDILVPVGDYIDRGPDSKGVIERLMELREKTQLFPLMGNHEEMMLSVLDRRREPFGWLNHGGHNTMESYGFAGDLSVIPVSHREFLESLLPYYESPTHIIVHANYDSQMRLENQSADLLRWVKISHQMPK
;
A
#
# COMPACT_ATOMS: atom_id res chain seq x y z
N MET A 1 -22.66 -9.12 11.00
CA MET A 1 -21.53 -9.98 10.60
C MET A 1 -20.36 -9.09 10.27
N THR A 2 -19.16 -9.41 10.71
CA THR A 2 -17.91 -8.72 10.34
C THR A 2 -17.52 -9.16 8.93
N ARG A 3 -17.29 -8.21 8.03
CA ARG A 3 -16.75 -8.50 6.69
C ARG A 3 -15.23 -8.27 6.71
N THR A 4 -14.47 -9.10 6.00
CA THR A 4 -13.08 -8.83 5.64
C THR A 4 -13.05 -8.44 4.17
N ILE A 5 -12.52 -7.26 3.86
CA ILE A 5 -12.56 -6.66 2.53
C ILE A 5 -11.11 -6.33 2.13
N ALA A 6 -10.59 -7.05 1.14
CA ALA A 6 -9.32 -6.72 0.52
C ALA A 6 -9.55 -5.69 -0.59
N ILE A 7 -8.67 -4.69 -0.68
CA ILE A 7 -8.69 -3.65 -1.73
C ILE A 7 -7.36 -3.76 -2.47
N GLY A 8 -7.41 -3.98 -3.78
CA GLY A 8 -6.24 -4.06 -4.66
C GLY A 8 -5.47 -2.75 -4.80
N ASP A 9 -4.46 -2.75 -5.68
CA ASP A 9 -3.61 -1.61 -5.96
C ASP A 9 -4.45 -0.37 -6.31
N ILE A 10 -4.12 0.77 -5.69
CA ILE A 10 -4.88 2.02 -5.82
C ILE A 10 -4.15 3.01 -6.74
N HIS A 11 -2.84 3.05 -6.67
CA HIS A 11 -1.98 3.87 -7.52
C HIS A 11 -2.48 5.30 -7.72
N GLY A 12 -2.63 6.07 -6.64
CA GLY A 12 -3.01 7.49 -6.70
C GLY A 12 -4.40 7.76 -7.28
N CYS A 13 -5.24 6.74 -7.47
CA CYS A 13 -6.59 6.88 -8.03
C CYS A 13 -7.63 7.19 -6.95
N LEU A 14 -7.53 8.37 -6.30
CA LEU A 14 -8.41 8.77 -5.20
C LEU A 14 -9.90 8.70 -5.58
N THR A 15 -10.29 9.19 -6.76
CA THR A 15 -11.69 9.16 -7.21
C THR A 15 -12.23 7.73 -7.31
N ALA A 16 -11.40 6.76 -7.76
CA ALA A 16 -11.80 5.37 -7.81
C ALA A 16 -11.92 4.76 -6.42
N LEU A 17 -10.99 5.09 -5.51
CA LEU A 17 -11.07 4.68 -4.11
C LEU A 17 -12.34 5.21 -3.45
N ASP A 18 -12.67 6.49 -3.62
CA ASP A 18 -13.87 7.09 -3.06
C ASP A 18 -15.16 6.45 -3.59
N ALA A 19 -15.22 6.18 -4.90
CA ALA A 19 -16.35 5.46 -5.49
C ALA A 19 -16.50 4.03 -4.94
N LEU A 20 -15.38 3.31 -4.77
CA LEU A 20 -15.36 1.99 -4.15
C LEU A 20 -15.84 2.03 -2.71
N LEU A 21 -15.32 2.99 -1.90
CA LEU A 21 -15.72 3.15 -0.51
C LEU A 21 -17.20 3.51 -0.37
N ALA A 22 -17.73 4.35 -1.26
CA ALA A 22 -19.16 4.66 -1.31
C ALA A 22 -20.02 3.41 -1.62
N ALA A 23 -19.55 2.52 -2.49
CA ALA A 23 -20.25 1.29 -2.83
C ALA A 23 -20.15 0.22 -1.71
N ILE A 24 -19.02 0.16 -1.02
CA ILE A 24 -18.78 -0.80 0.08
C ILE A 24 -19.54 -0.38 1.35
N GLU A 25 -19.67 0.93 1.59
CA GLU A 25 -20.21 1.50 2.83
C GLU A 25 -19.55 0.86 4.07
N PRO A 26 -18.24 1.09 4.29
CA PRO A 26 -17.49 0.41 5.34
C PRO A 26 -18.00 0.77 6.73
N LYS A 27 -18.16 -0.22 7.58
CA LYS A 27 -18.66 -0.08 8.95
C LYS A 27 -17.51 -0.24 9.95
N LYS A 28 -17.68 0.26 11.16
CA LYS A 28 -16.68 0.13 12.25
C LYS A 28 -16.33 -1.33 12.57
N SER A 29 -17.25 -2.27 12.30
CA SER A 29 -17.02 -3.71 12.50
C SER A 29 -16.29 -4.37 11.33
N ASP A 30 -16.14 -3.71 10.19
CA ASP A 30 -15.48 -4.29 9.03
C ASP A 30 -13.96 -4.22 9.15
N ILE A 31 -13.31 -5.25 8.63
CA ILE A 31 -11.87 -5.33 8.50
C ILE A 31 -11.53 -4.99 7.05
N LEU A 32 -10.80 -3.89 6.85
CA LEU A 32 -10.32 -3.47 5.54
C LEU A 32 -8.83 -3.77 5.43
N VAL A 33 -8.45 -4.44 4.35
CA VAL A 33 -7.06 -4.81 4.06
C VAL A 33 -6.68 -4.31 2.67
N PRO A 34 -6.29 -3.03 2.53
CA PRO A 34 -5.68 -2.55 1.29
C PRO A 34 -4.31 -3.23 1.12
N VAL A 35 -4.06 -3.79 -0.08
CA VAL A 35 -2.93 -4.73 -0.25
C VAL A 35 -1.60 -4.07 -0.62
N GLY A 36 -1.50 -2.74 -0.61
CA GLY A 36 -0.31 -1.99 -1.02
C GLY A 36 -0.51 -1.24 -2.32
N ASP A 37 0.56 -0.62 -2.82
CA ASP A 37 0.59 0.17 -4.05
C ASP A 37 -0.46 1.28 -4.06
N TYR A 38 -0.44 2.11 -3.01
CA TYR A 38 -1.34 3.26 -2.85
C TYR A 38 -0.93 4.44 -3.70
N ILE A 39 0.37 4.58 -3.90
CA ILE A 39 1.03 5.71 -4.54
C ILE A 39 1.46 5.38 -5.98
N ASP A 40 1.98 6.41 -6.66
CA ASP A 40 2.55 6.35 -8.01
C ASP A 40 1.53 6.15 -9.14
N ARG A 41 1.93 6.51 -10.35
CA ARG A 41 1.17 6.37 -11.61
C ARG A 41 -0.05 7.29 -11.71
N GLY A 42 -0.96 7.22 -10.77
CA GLY A 42 -2.18 8.04 -10.76
C GLY A 42 -1.97 9.45 -10.25
N PRO A 43 -2.99 10.30 -10.36
CA PRO A 43 -2.84 11.74 -10.19
C PRO A 43 -2.79 12.23 -8.74
N ASP A 44 -3.26 11.44 -7.76
CA ASP A 44 -3.44 11.95 -6.40
C ASP A 44 -3.02 10.92 -5.32
N SER A 45 -1.72 10.62 -5.29
CA SER A 45 -1.15 9.77 -4.25
C SER A 45 -1.30 10.36 -2.85
N LYS A 46 -1.16 11.69 -2.72
CA LYS A 46 -1.35 12.41 -1.46
C LYS A 46 -2.76 12.20 -0.91
N GLY A 47 -3.77 12.45 -1.73
CA GLY A 47 -5.18 12.27 -1.33
C GLY A 47 -5.52 10.83 -0.97
N VAL A 48 -4.93 9.85 -1.66
CA VAL A 48 -5.10 8.42 -1.28
C VAL A 48 -4.55 8.14 0.12
N ILE A 49 -3.34 8.63 0.45
CA ILE A 49 -2.76 8.47 1.79
C ILE A 49 -3.64 9.13 2.85
N GLU A 50 -4.08 10.37 2.61
CA GLU A 50 -4.98 11.09 3.53
C GLU A 50 -6.29 10.31 3.74
N ARG A 51 -6.87 9.76 2.68
CA ARG A 51 -8.09 8.95 2.74
C ARG A 51 -7.90 7.66 3.54
N LEU A 52 -6.78 6.96 3.38
CA LEU A 52 -6.47 5.76 4.16
C LEU A 52 -6.24 6.08 5.65
N MET A 53 -5.60 7.21 5.96
CA MET A 53 -5.45 7.69 7.34
C MET A 53 -6.81 7.99 7.98
N GLU A 54 -7.73 8.65 7.26
CA GLU A 54 -9.11 8.87 7.74
C GLU A 54 -9.88 7.56 7.97
N LEU A 55 -9.69 6.57 7.11
CA LEU A 55 -10.33 5.26 7.25
C LEU A 55 -9.86 4.51 8.49
N ARG A 56 -8.60 4.67 8.89
CA ARG A 56 -8.04 4.08 10.12
C ARG A 56 -8.83 4.49 11.36
N GLU A 57 -9.37 5.71 11.38
CA GLU A 57 -10.18 6.24 12.49
C GLU A 57 -11.63 5.68 12.49
N LYS A 58 -12.10 5.22 11.34
CA LYS A 58 -13.50 4.84 11.12
C LYS A 58 -13.74 3.33 11.06
N THR A 59 -12.70 2.55 10.77
CA THR A 59 -12.78 1.10 10.51
C THR A 59 -11.61 0.37 11.16
N GLN A 60 -11.61 -0.97 11.09
CA GLN A 60 -10.43 -1.76 11.41
C GLN A 60 -9.57 -1.87 10.15
N LEU A 61 -8.62 -0.96 9.97
CA LEU A 61 -7.76 -0.88 8.81
C LEU A 61 -6.42 -1.57 9.04
N PHE A 62 -6.06 -2.50 8.17
CA PHE A 62 -4.79 -3.24 8.15
C PHE A 62 -4.09 -3.05 6.80
N PRO A 63 -3.49 -1.88 6.54
CA PRO A 63 -2.90 -1.59 5.25
C PRO A 63 -1.56 -2.30 5.09
N LEU A 64 -1.34 -2.94 3.93
CA LEU A 64 -0.12 -3.68 3.65
C LEU A 64 0.92 -2.80 2.92
N MET A 65 2.19 -3.18 3.03
CA MET A 65 3.29 -2.57 2.32
C MET A 65 3.39 -3.15 0.90
N GLY A 66 3.22 -2.30 -0.12
CA GLY A 66 3.54 -2.64 -1.50
C GLY A 66 4.99 -2.29 -1.87
N ASN A 67 5.43 -2.71 -3.06
CA ASN A 67 6.78 -2.39 -3.55
C ASN A 67 6.94 -0.90 -3.89
N HIS A 68 5.86 -0.20 -4.25
CA HIS A 68 5.90 1.23 -4.53
C HIS A 68 6.16 2.06 -3.26
N GLU A 69 5.51 1.75 -2.14
CA GLU A 69 5.79 2.38 -0.85
C GLU A 69 7.22 2.10 -0.39
N GLU A 70 7.71 0.87 -0.57
CA GLU A 70 9.10 0.50 -0.23
C GLU A 70 10.12 1.28 -1.06
N MET A 71 9.86 1.48 -2.37
CA MET A 71 10.72 2.32 -3.22
C MET A 71 10.77 3.76 -2.72
N MET A 72 9.62 4.38 -2.46
CA MET A 72 9.52 5.73 -1.94
C MET A 72 10.25 5.89 -0.62
N LEU A 73 9.98 5.05 0.37
CA LEU A 73 10.65 5.09 1.68
C LEU A 73 12.16 4.92 1.56
N SER A 74 12.64 4.05 0.65
CA SER A 74 14.07 3.87 0.41
C SER A 74 14.73 5.12 -0.14
N VAL A 75 14.03 5.92 -0.95
CA VAL A 75 14.50 7.22 -1.46
C VAL A 75 14.48 8.27 -0.35
N LEU A 76 13.42 8.35 0.43
CA LEU A 76 13.31 9.28 1.56
C LEU A 76 14.42 9.04 2.61
N ASP A 77 14.78 7.79 2.83
CA ASP A 77 15.87 7.39 3.73
C ASP A 77 17.27 7.52 3.11
N ARG A 78 17.37 7.99 1.87
CA ARG A 78 18.63 8.07 1.11
C ARG A 78 19.36 6.72 0.96
N ARG A 79 18.60 5.60 1.02
CA ARG A 79 19.11 4.24 0.80
C ARG A 79 19.20 3.87 -0.67
N ARG A 80 18.41 4.57 -1.53
CA ARG A 80 18.38 4.39 -2.99
C ARG A 80 18.31 5.75 -3.69
N GLU A 81 18.90 5.79 -4.88
CA GLU A 81 18.73 6.91 -5.80
C GLU A 81 17.29 6.99 -6.33
N PRO A 82 16.72 8.19 -6.53
CA PRO A 82 15.31 8.36 -6.87
C PRO A 82 14.94 7.86 -8.28
N PHE A 83 15.91 7.76 -9.20
CA PHE A 83 15.65 7.47 -10.61
C PHE A 83 14.82 6.19 -10.84
N GLY A 84 15.11 5.11 -10.13
CA GLY A 84 14.36 3.86 -10.24
C GLY A 84 12.88 4.05 -9.86
N TRP A 85 12.62 4.68 -8.72
CA TRP A 85 11.26 4.95 -8.26
C TRP A 85 10.51 5.92 -9.19
N LEU A 86 11.15 7.01 -9.60
CA LEU A 86 10.54 7.99 -10.50
C LEU A 86 10.07 7.36 -11.81
N ASN A 87 10.86 6.45 -12.40
CA ASN A 87 10.50 5.71 -13.60
C ASN A 87 9.33 4.72 -13.43
N HIS A 88 9.03 4.33 -12.19
CA HIS A 88 7.86 3.49 -11.88
C HIS A 88 6.59 4.30 -11.56
N GLY A 89 6.61 5.60 -11.80
CA GLY A 89 5.48 6.51 -11.58
C GLY A 89 5.60 7.39 -10.34
N GLY A 90 6.75 7.39 -9.66
CA GLY A 90 7.01 8.22 -8.48
C GLY A 90 6.95 9.72 -8.77
N HIS A 91 7.14 10.14 -10.03
CA HIS A 91 6.97 11.54 -10.43
C HIS A 91 5.52 12.03 -10.19
N ASN A 92 4.50 11.18 -10.46
CA ASN A 92 3.11 11.53 -10.18
C ASN A 92 2.86 11.72 -8.68
N THR A 93 3.48 10.87 -7.84
CA THR A 93 3.44 11.05 -6.39
C THR A 93 4.03 12.40 -6.01
N MET A 94 5.22 12.73 -6.49
CA MET A 94 5.86 14.01 -6.19
C MET A 94 5.01 15.21 -6.66
N GLU A 95 4.40 15.14 -7.84
CA GLU A 95 3.48 16.14 -8.35
C GLU A 95 2.27 16.32 -7.42
N SER A 96 1.67 15.23 -6.93
CA SER A 96 0.52 15.29 -6.02
C SER A 96 0.83 15.99 -4.68
N TYR A 97 2.10 15.98 -4.26
CA TYR A 97 2.60 16.71 -3.09
C TYR A 97 3.05 18.15 -3.41
N GLY A 98 3.04 18.57 -4.68
CA GLY A 98 3.51 19.89 -5.08
C GLY A 98 5.04 20.04 -5.01
N PHE A 99 5.76 18.97 -5.37
CA PHE A 99 7.23 18.94 -5.31
C PHE A 99 7.87 20.06 -6.11
N ALA A 100 8.75 20.82 -5.45
CA ALA A 100 9.52 21.92 -6.02
C ALA A 100 11.04 21.76 -5.81
N GLY A 101 11.52 20.51 -5.77
CA GLY A 101 12.95 20.20 -5.62
C GLY A 101 13.37 19.72 -4.23
N ASP A 102 12.45 19.69 -3.24
CA ASP A 102 12.74 19.22 -1.89
C ASP A 102 11.72 18.15 -1.44
N LEU A 103 12.22 17.02 -0.96
CA LEU A 103 11.41 15.91 -0.44
C LEU A 103 10.73 16.22 0.91
N SER A 104 11.11 17.32 1.59
CA SER A 104 10.46 17.78 2.81
C SER A 104 8.99 18.20 2.60
N VAL A 105 8.54 18.32 1.34
CA VAL A 105 7.15 18.52 0.99
C VAL A 105 6.22 17.39 1.45
N ILE A 106 6.80 16.19 1.68
CA ILE A 106 6.05 15.04 2.19
C ILE A 106 5.89 15.19 3.71
N PRO A 107 4.64 15.30 4.23
CA PRO A 107 4.41 15.47 5.65
C PRO A 107 4.96 14.30 6.47
N VAL A 108 5.48 14.60 7.66
CA VAL A 108 5.99 13.58 8.59
C VAL A 108 4.92 12.52 8.91
N SER A 109 3.67 12.95 9.09
CA SER A 109 2.55 12.03 9.35
C SER A 109 2.28 11.03 8.22
N HIS A 110 2.48 11.45 6.95
CA HIS A 110 2.35 10.55 5.81
C HIS A 110 3.48 9.53 5.76
N ARG A 111 4.70 9.99 6.05
CA ARG A 111 5.85 9.10 6.16
C ARG A 111 5.65 8.08 7.29
N GLU A 112 5.23 8.50 8.48
CA GLU A 112 4.93 7.63 9.62
C GLU A 112 3.83 6.61 9.28
N PHE A 113 2.78 7.04 8.55
CA PHE A 113 1.76 6.13 8.06
C PHE A 113 2.36 5.05 7.14
N LEU A 114 3.17 5.43 6.15
CA LEU A 114 3.83 4.49 5.24
C LEU A 114 4.79 3.54 5.97
N GLU A 115 5.54 4.03 6.97
CA GLU A 115 6.42 3.21 7.81
C GLU A 115 5.65 2.22 8.71
N SER A 116 4.36 2.50 9.00
CA SER A 116 3.49 1.64 9.81
C SER A 116 2.79 0.53 9.03
N LEU A 117 2.99 0.44 7.71
CA LEU A 117 2.36 -0.56 6.85
C LEU A 117 2.81 -1.98 7.21
N LEU A 118 1.88 -2.93 7.13
CA LEU A 118 2.11 -4.30 7.54
C LEU A 118 2.75 -5.12 6.40
N PRO A 119 3.56 -6.12 6.71
CA PRO A 119 4.11 -7.02 5.69
C PRO A 119 3.06 -7.96 5.11
N TYR A 120 2.06 -8.34 5.88
CA TYR A 120 0.95 -9.23 5.53
C TYR A 120 -0.20 -9.04 6.51
N TYR A 121 -1.37 -9.59 6.16
CA TYR A 121 -2.51 -9.77 7.08
C TYR A 121 -2.87 -11.25 7.17
N GLU A 122 -3.08 -11.75 8.37
CA GLU A 122 -3.49 -13.13 8.63
C GLU A 122 -4.78 -13.16 9.47
N SER A 123 -5.69 -14.02 9.05
CA SER A 123 -6.91 -14.36 9.79
C SER A 123 -7.04 -15.89 9.88
N PRO A 124 -7.97 -16.45 10.66
CA PRO A 124 -8.17 -17.90 10.73
C PRO A 124 -8.47 -18.57 9.38
N THR A 125 -8.88 -17.81 8.36
CA THR A 125 -9.34 -18.35 7.08
C THR A 125 -8.57 -17.82 5.86
N HIS A 126 -7.82 -16.73 6.00
CA HIS A 126 -7.14 -16.08 4.88
C HIS A 126 -5.79 -15.51 5.28
N ILE A 127 -4.83 -15.64 4.37
CA ILE A 127 -3.58 -14.89 4.34
C ILE A 127 -3.68 -13.91 3.19
N ILE A 128 -3.38 -12.63 3.44
CA ILE A 128 -3.37 -11.57 2.43
C ILE A 128 -1.97 -10.97 2.40
N VAL A 129 -1.37 -10.93 1.21
CA VAL A 129 -0.05 -10.36 0.94
C VAL A 129 -0.14 -9.47 -0.29
N HIS A 130 0.83 -8.58 -0.50
CA HIS A 130 0.84 -7.73 -1.68
C HIS A 130 1.17 -8.53 -2.96
N ALA A 131 2.20 -9.38 -2.94
CA ALA A 131 2.63 -10.11 -4.14
C ALA A 131 2.48 -11.62 -4.00
N ASN A 132 3.37 -12.28 -3.27
CA ASN A 132 3.42 -13.75 -3.20
C ASN A 132 3.87 -14.23 -1.82
N TYR A 133 3.68 -15.52 -1.53
CA TYR A 133 4.22 -16.16 -0.34
C TYR A 133 4.56 -17.64 -0.61
N ASP A 134 5.47 -18.19 0.17
CA ASP A 134 5.84 -19.61 0.14
C ASP A 134 5.02 -20.39 1.19
N SER A 135 4.12 -21.26 0.73
CA SER A 135 3.27 -22.09 1.60
C SER A 135 4.06 -23.14 2.42
N GLN A 136 5.32 -23.39 2.09
CA GLN A 136 6.19 -24.33 2.83
C GLN A 136 6.94 -23.62 3.98
N MET A 137 6.86 -22.32 4.08
CA MET A 137 7.53 -21.50 5.08
C MET A 137 6.50 -20.81 5.98
N ARG A 138 6.80 -20.69 7.28
CA ARG A 138 5.96 -19.92 8.20
C ARG A 138 5.89 -18.47 7.75
N LEU A 139 4.73 -17.85 7.92
CA LEU A 139 4.46 -16.50 7.40
C LEU A 139 5.43 -15.44 7.97
N GLU A 140 5.79 -15.55 9.24
CA GLU A 140 6.76 -14.67 9.90
C GLU A 140 8.19 -14.78 9.36
N ASN A 141 8.52 -15.85 8.62
CA ASN A 141 9.84 -16.09 8.03
C ASN A 141 9.90 -15.76 6.54
N GLN A 142 8.80 -15.27 5.95
CA GLN A 142 8.77 -14.86 4.56
C GLN A 142 9.71 -13.67 4.31
N SER A 143 10.43 -13.68 3.18
CA SER A 143 11.25 -12.52 2.82
C SER A 143 10.38 -11.35 2.34
N ALA A 144 10.85 -10.12 2.58
CA ALA A 144 10.20 -8.92 2.07
C ALA A 144 10.09 -8.93 0.53
N ASP A 145 11.14 -9.42 -0.15
CA ASP A 145 11.15 -9.55 -1.61
C ASP A 145 10.03 -10.46 -2.11
N LEU A 146 9.81 -11.61 -1.46
CA LEU A 146 8.74 -12.53 -1.83
C LEU A 146 7.37 -11.88 -1.63
N LEU A 147 7.15 -11.26 -0.47
CA LEU A 147 5.88 -10.66 -0.12
C LEU A 147 5.50 -9.47 -1.00
N ARG A 148 6.49 -8.76 -1.61
CA ARG A 148 6.26 -7.47 -2.28
C ARG A 148 6.64 -7.41 -3.75
N TRP A 149 7.56 -8.28 -4.23
CA TRP A 149 8.16 -8.15 -5.57
C TRP A 149 7.95 -9.35 -6.48
N VAL A 150 7.83 -10.56 -5.91
CA VAL A 150 7.73 -11.77 -6.70
C VAL A 150 6.33 -11.92 -7.28
N LYS A 151 6.19 -11.68 -8.59
CA LYS A 151 4.93 -11.88 -9.29
C LYS A 151 4.49 -13.34 -9.25
N ILE A 152 3.19 -13.57 -9.10
CA ILE A 152 2.60 -14.90 -9.26
C ILE A 152 2.85 -15.32 -10.71
N SER A 153 3.74 -16.30 -10.91
CA SER A 153 3.88 -16.94 -12.19
C SER A 153 2.68 -17.87 -12.42
N HIS A 154 2.29 -18.11 -13.69
CA HIS A 154 1.18 -19.02 -14.03
C HIS A 154 1.39 -20.49 -13.59
N GLN A 155 2.49 -20.80 -12.94
CA GLN A 155 2.72 -22.06 -12.25
C GLN A 155 2.26 -21.90 -10.80
N MET A 156 0.98 -22.13 -10.57
CA MET A 156 0.49 -22.36 -9.21
C MET A 156 1.27 -23.53 -8.62
N PRO A 157 1.79 -23.41 -7.40
CA PRO A 157 2.33 -24.59 -6.72
C PRO A 157 1.22 -25.65 -6.63
N LYS A 158 1.57 -26.89 -7.00
CA LYS A 158 0.66 -28.05 -6.91
C LYS A 158 0.38 -28.39 -5.46
#